data_45530bb5311fa78dc74d3731b59e44ed
#
_entry.id   45530bb5311fa78dc74d3731b59e44ed
#
_cell.length_a   1.000
_cell.length_b   1.000
_cell.length_c   1.000
_cell.angle_alpha   90.00
_cell.angle_beta   90.00
_cell.angle_gamma   90.00
#
_symmetry.space_group_name_H-M   'P 1'
#
loop_
_entity.id
_entity.type
_entity.pdbx_description
1 polymer ?
#
loop_
_entity_poly.entity_id
_entity_poly.type
_entity_poly.pdbx_seq_one_letter_code
_entity_poly.pdbx_strand_id
1 'polypeptide(L)'
;MRAVLTVRSSRHEPPPSGRNMRVWVLAVTALLAASTARGSPPLLDPEDFLEKFGYLHHEHQIHNAVEVQSAVREYQWLSRLPVTGQLDSATLRQMAEPRCGVSDEGSQQVWAQRVNVIFTGKRQLQHRRRRSADQAEKWYKRQLTYQIVNWPRHLSLGSVRLAVRTAFQLWSNVSDLLFREAPHGPADIRLAFYEGDHNDGASNAFDGPGGTLAHAFLPRRGEAHFDMAERWTLNGHKGHNLFMVTAHEIGHTLGLEHSPVRHALMSPYYRKLGRRLVLSWDDILAVQQLYGKPLADRPVRLPGRVLHAALQEWEFTELQSQNPGLPLYCQGVFDAITVDEKQTVLVFRGSRFWTVSAEGRASDPLLLRQRWPGLPRAIEAAAFSPLDSKWYFFKGKRMWRYTGTVLDPGFPMQNKALGLPRRLDCAFYYTPLGHMVLFKGSRYFVLNLKTLRPEPYYPRRLTDWTGLPRGTNGALTRPDGRLYLFKNQRFWRFDPVKVRVTREGQWAKDLSWTGCSNIPRSNSIL
;
A
#
# COMPACT_ATOMS: atom_id res chain seq x y z
N MET A 1 19.34 -33.65 -51.55
CA MET A 1 19.28 -32.21 -51.87
C MET A 1 19.70 -31.43 -50.64
N ARG A 2 20.92 -30.89 -50.64
CA ARG A 2 21.48 -30.06 -49.54
C ARG A 2 21.15 -28.60 -49.85
N ALA A 3 20.45 -27.89 -48.94
CA ALA A 3 20.30 -26.45 -49.00
C ALA A 3 21.40 -25.79 -48.17
N VAL A 4 22.22 -24.97 -48.83
CA VAL A 4 23.30 -24.16 -48.25
C VAL A 4 22.67 -22.84 -47.77
N LEU A 5 22.77 -22.56 -46.45
CA LEU A 5 22.41 -21.29 -45.85
C LEU A 5 23.65 -20.38 -45.88
N THR A 6 23.55 -19.33 -46.66
CA THR A 6 24.54 -18.24 -46.73
C THR A 6 24.32 -17.26 -45.60
N VAL A 7 25.28 -17.14 -44.69
CA VAL A 7 25.31 -16.13 -43.62
C VAL A 7 25.81 -14.82 -44.23
N ARG A 8 24.94 -13.78 -44.22
CA ARG A 8 25.34 -12.38 -44.53
C ARG A 8 25.93 -11.73 -43.27
N SER A 9 27.21 -11.40 -43.37
CA SER A 9 27.93 -10.56 -42.41
C SER A 9 27.34 -9.13 -42.41
N SER A 10 26.78 -8.71 -41.27
CA SER A 10 26.39 -7.33 -41.06
C SER A 10 27.59 -6.50 -40.58
N ARG A 11 27.99 -5.51 -41.35
CA ARG A 11 29.02 -4.51 -41.02
C ARG A 11 28.55 -3.69 -39.78
N HIS A 12 29.41 -3.56 -38.79
CA HIS A 12 29.27 -2.62 -37.69
C HIS A 12 29.45 -1.19 -38.23
N GLU A 13 28.41 -0.38 -38.11
CA GLU A 13 28.52 1.06 -38.24
C GLU A 13 29.01 1.68 -36.91
N PRO A 14 29.85 2.72 -36.95
CA PRO A 14 30.31 3.41 -35.74
C PRO A 14 29.18 4.27 -35.15
N PRO A 15 29.20 4.55 -33.82
CA PRO A 15 28.15 5.30 -33.15
C PRO A 15 28.12 6.76 -33.62
N PRO A 16 26.94 7.41 -33.69
CA PRO A 16 26.77 8.76 -34.16
C PRO A 16 27.44 9.80 -33.23
N SER A 17 28.05 10.80 -33.82
CA SER A 17 28.72 11.91 -33.15
C SER A 17 27.73 12.77 -32.34
N GLY A 18 28.19 13.41 -31.25
CA GLY A 18 27.41 14.07 -30.21
C GLY A 18 26.32 15.09 -30.61
N ARG A 19 26.22 15.50 -31.88
CA ARG A 19 25.12 16.34 -32.38
C ARG A 19 23.78 15.58 -32.52
N ASN A 20 23.84 14.26 -32.73
CA ASN A 20 22.64 13.45 -32.93
C ASN A 20 21.99 13.02 -31.60
N MET A 21 22.70 13.09 -30.46
CA MET A 21 22.19 12.70 -29.18
C MET A 21 21.08 13.65 -28.66
N ARG A 22 21.20 14.95 -28.90
CA ARG A 22 20.13 15.93 -28.57
C ARG A 22 18.84 15.74 -29.36
N VAL A 23 18.94 15.32 -30.62
CA VAL A 23 17.76 15.03 -31.46
C VAL A 23 17.04 13.77 -30.99
N TRP A 24 17.77 12.76 -30.51
CA TRP A 24 17.17 11.53 -29.98
C TRP A 24 16.53 11.73 -28.60
N VAL A 25 17.12 12.52 -27.73
CA VAL A 25 16.53 12.88 -26.44
C VAL A 25 15.22 13.66 -26.65
N LEU A 26 15.20 14.62 -27.56
CA LEU A 26 13.99 15.37 -27.90
C LEU A 26 12.90 14.49 -28.57
N ALA A 27 13.28 13.49 -29.37
CA ALA A 27 12.32 12.58 -29.98
C ALA A 27 11.70 11.62 -28.98
N VAL A 28 12.46 11.15 -27.97
CA VAL A 28 11.94 10.26 -26.91
C VAL A 28 11.10 11.06 -25.92
N THR A 29 11.46 12.29 -25.60
CA THR A 29 10.63 13.18 -24.76
C THR A 29 9.31 13.54 -25.45
N ALA A 30 9.29 13.75 -26.77
CA ALA A 30 8.06 13.99 -27.54
C ALA A 30 7.14 12.78 -27.60
N LEU A 31 7.67 11.56 -27.64
CA LEU A 31 6.88 10.31 -27.59
C LEU A 31 6.32 10.03 -26.20
N LEU A 32 7.02 10.43 -25.12
CA LEU A 32 6.51 10.34 -23.74
C LEU A 32 5.48 11.43 -23.44
N ALA A 33 5.62 12.64 -24.01
CA ALA A 33 4.64 13.72 -23.86
C ALA A 33 3.28 13.39 -24.50
N ALA A 34 3.23 12.59 -25.55
CA ALA A 34 1.98 12.12 -26.17
C ALA A 34 1.21 11.10 -25.31
N SER A 35 1.84 10.49 -24.29
CA SER A 35 1.22 9.55 -23.34
C SER A 35 0.65 10.22 -22.09
N THR A 36 0.87 11.53 -21.86
CA THR A 36 0.54 12.26 -20.62
C THR A 36 -0.83 12.96 -20.63
N ALA A 37 -1.82 12.44 -21.33
CA ALA A 37 -3.20 12.95 -21.26
C ALA A 37 -3.91 12.66 -19.91
N ARG A 38 -3.16 12.50 -18.79
CA ARG A 38 -3.67 12.41 -17.42
C ARG A 38 -2.69 13.06 -16.45
N GLY A 39 -2.70 14.37 -16.32
CA GLY A 39 -2.27 15.10 -15.13
C GLY A 39 -0.98 14.67 -14.41
N SER A 40 0.01 14.14 -15.10
CA SER A 40 1.34 13.90 -14.55
C SER A 40 2.16 15.18 -14.65
N PRO A 41 2.98 15.54 -13.66
CA PRO A 41 3.85 16.69 -13.73
C PRO A 41 4.78 16.57 -14.96
N PRO A 42 5.26 17.68 -15.52
CA PRO A 42 6.25 17.67 -16.59
C PRO A 42 7.47 16.88 -16.09
N LEU A 43 7.92 15.91 -16.88
CA LEU A 43 9.17 15.20 -16.59
C LEU A 43 10.30 16.23 -16.48
N LEU A 44 10.98 16.27 -15.35
CA LEU A 44 12.25 16.99 -15.21
C LEU A 44 13.19 16.52 -16.31
N ASP A 45 13.98 17.44 -16.86
CA ASP A 45 15.09 17.05 -17.73
C ASP A 45 15.98 16.04 -16.98
N PRO A 46 16.47 14.98 -17.62
CA PRO A 46 17.28 13.98 -16.93
C PRO A 46 18.57 14.53 -16.31
N GLU A 47 19.17 15.58 -16.86
CA GLU A 47 20.35 16.23 -16.27
C GLU A 47 19.95 17.04 -15.04
N ASP A 48 18.85 17.81 -15.09
CA ASP A 48 18.28 18.50 -13.93
C ASP A 48 17.91 17.53 -12.81
N PHE A 49 17.39 16.35 -13.16
CA PHE A 49 17.11 15.29 -12.21
C PHE A 49 18.38 14.79 -11.52
N LEU A 50 19.43 14.53 -12.29
CA LEU A 50 20.70 14.04 -11.74
C LEU A 50 21.38 15.11 -10.87
N GLU A 51 21.27 16.37 -11.20
CA GLU A 51 21.75 17.48 -10.37
C GLU A 51 20.93 17.60 -9.07
N LYS A 52 19.58 17.63 -9.18
CA LYS A 52 18.68 17.74 -8.03
C LYS A 52 18.96 16.68 -6.98
N PHE A 53 19.29 15.46 -7.40
CA PHE A 53 19.49 14.33 -6.48
C PHE A 53 20.97 14.04 -6.17
N GLY A 54 21.91 14.94 -6.54
CA GLY A 54 23.31 14.89 -6.14
C GLY A 54 24.19 13.91 -6.90
N TYR A 55 23.80 13.52 -8.11
CA TYR A 55 24.62 12.70 -9.03
C TYR A 55 25.51 13.54 -9.93
N LEU A 56 25.12 14.81 -10.17
CA LEU A 56 25.90 15.83 -10.88
C LEU A 56 26.08 17.06 -9.98
N HIS A 57 27.22 17.73 -10.06
CA HIS A 57 27.52 18.92 -9.27
C HIS A 57 27.41 20.18 -10.11
N HIS A 58 26.84 21.24 -9.56
CA HIS A 58 26.62 22.54 -10.23
C HIS A 58 27.89 23.34 -10.57
N GLU A 59 29.09 22.82 -10.33
CA GLU A 59 30.33 23.56 -10.53
C GLU A 59 30.62 23.90 -12.03
N HIS A 60 29.93 23.23 -12.96
CA HIS A 60 30.08 23.44 -14.38
C HIS A 60 28.75 23.75 -15.07
N GLN A 61 28.67 24.85 -15.81
CA GLN A 61 27.46 25.19 -16.59
C GLN A 61 27.13 24.19 -17.70
N ILE A 62 28.04 23.30 -18.08
CA ILE A 62 27.84 22.24 -19.06
C ILE A 62 28.60 21.00 -18.60
N HIS A 63 27.88 19.91 -18.32
CA HIS A 63 28.47 18.62 -18.00
C HIS A 63 29.01 17.93 -19.25
N ASN A 64 30.17 17.29 -19.14
CA ASN A 64 30.69 16.50 -20.25
C ASN A 64 30.01 15.10 -20.27
N ALA A 65 30.05 14.44 -21.43
CA ALA A 65 29.38 13.17 -21.64
C ALA A 65 29.86 12.04 -20.68
N VAL A 66 31.09 12.11 -20.18
CA VAL A 66 31.67 11.13 -19.27
C VAL A 66 31.10 11.33 -17.87
N GLU A 67 30.94 12.56 -17.42
CA GLU A 67 30.34 12.91 -16.12
C GLU A 67 28.88 12.46 -16.08
N VAL A 68 28.08 12.80 -17.10
CA VAL A 68 26.69 12.36 -17.23
C VAL A 68 26.58 10.84 -17.25
N GLN A 69 27.46 10.16 -17.99
CA GLN A 69 27.47 8.69 -18.03
C GLN A 69 27.79 8.10 -16.66
N SER A 70 28.71 8.69 -15.89
CA SER A 70 29.05 8.26 -14.53
C SER A 70 27.88 8.45 -13.57
N ALA A 71 27.25 9.62 -13.61
CA ALA A 71 26.06 9.94 -12.84
C ALA A 71 24.89 8.97 -13.12
N VAL A 72 24.64 8.67 -14.40
CA VAL A 72 23.62 7.69 -14.81
C VAL A 72 23.93 6.29 -14.26
N ARG A 73 25.20 5.87 -14.26
CA ARG A 73 25.60 4.58 -13.68
C ARG A 73 25.35 4.51 -12.19
N GLU A 74 25.70 5.56 -11.46
CA GLU A 74 25.47 5.63 -10.00
C GLU A 74 23.97 5.62 -9.68
N TYR A 75 23.20 6.42 -10.39
CA TYR A 75 21.74 6.42 -10.29
C TYR A 75 21.13 5.04 -10.57
N GLN A 76 21.54 4.39 -11.69
CA GLN A 76 21.07 3.05 -12.06
C GLN A 76 21.41 2.03 -10.97
N TRP A 77 22.61 2.13 -10.37
CA TRP A 77 23.03 1.26 -9.31
C TRP A 77 22.13 1.41 -8.06
N LEU A 78 21.89 2.64 -7.59
CA LEU A 78 21.03 2.89 -6.42
C LEU A 78 19.57 2.46 -6.71
N SER A 79 19.09 2.75 -7.91
CA SER A 79 17.75 2.37 -8.38
C SER A 79 17.63 0.89 -8.76
N ARG A 80 18.75 0.15 -8.76
CA ARG A 80 18.84 -1.29 -9.14
C ARG A 80 18.36 -1.61 -10.54
N LEU A 81 18.66 -0.72 -11.43
CA LEU A 81 18.55 -0.94 -12.86
C LEU A 81 19.80 -1.61 -13.40
N PRO A 82 19.78 -2.20 -14.59
CA PRO A 82 21.01 -2.57 -15.30
C PRO A 82 21.91 -1.34 -15.42
N VAL A 83 23.18 -1.47 -14.98
CA VAL A 83 24.14 -0.35 -14.97
C VAL A 83 24.76 -0.20 -16.34
N THR A 84 24.05 0.47 -17.26
CA THR A 84 24.46 0.70 -18.63
C THR A 84 25.23 2.01 -18.82
N GLY A 85 24.97 3.00 -17.98
CA GLY A 85 25.44 4.38 -18.11
C GLY A 85 24.71 5.15 -19.22
N GLN A 86 23.58 4.64 -19.71
CA GLN A 86 22.77 5.28 -20.75
C GLN A 86 21.38 5.63 -20.21
N LEU A 87 20.82 6.74 -20.64
CA LEU A 87 19.45 7.15 -20.36
C LEU A 87 18.46 6.32 -21.20
N ASP A 88 18.43 5.00 -20.94
CA ASP A 88 17.50 4.10 -21.59
C ASP A 88 16.05 4.27 -21.06
N SER A 89 15.10 3.65 -21.75
CA SER A 89 13.67 3.77 -21.42
C SER A 89 13.31 3.24 -20.01
N ALA A 90 14.11 2.33 -19.45
CA ALA A 90 13.92 1.85 -18.09
C ALA A 90 14.40 2.88 -17.06
N THR A 91 15.53 3.52 -17.33
CA THR A 91 16.11 4.60 -16.53
C THR A 91 15.16 5.80 -16.48
N LEU A 92 14.67 6.27 -17.63
CA LEU A 92 13.74 7.40 -17.72
C LEU A 92 12.40 7.11 -17.02
N ARG A 93 11.85 5.90 -17.17
CA ARG A 93 10.64 5.52 -16.42
C ARG A 93 10.85 5.51 -14.91
N GLN A 94 12.02 5.09 -14.46
CA GLN A 94 12.33 5.07 -13.03
C GLN A 94 12.49 6.49 -12.47
N MET A 95 13.08 7.43 -13.24
CA MET A 95 13.17 8.84 -12.87
C MET A 95 11.79 9.50 -12.70
N ALA A 96 10.79 9.03 -13.46
CA ALA A 96 9.41 9.51 -13.39
C ALA A 96 8.58 8.94 -12.23
N GLU A 97 9.10 7.98 -11.46
CA GLU A 97 8.36 7.38 -10.34
C GLU A 97 8.40 8.30 -9.11
N PRO A 98 7.29 8.40 -8.35
CA PRO A 98 7.24 9.20 -7.12
C PRO A 98 8.32 8.79 -6.11
N ARG A 99 9.01 9.77 -5.56
CA ARG A 99 10.16 9.52 -4.69
C ARG A 99 10.31 10.55 -3.55
N CYS A 100 11.24 10.26 -2.64
CA CYS A 100 11.77 11.20 -1.64
C CYS A 100 12.65 12.26 -2.31
N GLY A 101 12.56 13.51 -1.85
CA GLY A 101 13.33 14.65 -2.34
C GLY A 101 14.74 14.78 -1.77
N VAL A 102 15.10 13.97 -0.77
CA VAL A 102 16.46 13.99 -0.21
C VAL A 102 17.48 13.53 -1.26
N SER A 103 18.64 14.18 -1.28
CA SER A 103 19.76 13.82 -2.16
C SER A 103 20.22 12.39 -1.93
N ASP A 104 20.65 11.73 -3.01
CA ASP A 104 21.24 10.40 -2.99
C ASP A 104 22.76 10.41 -2.77
N GLU A 105 23.35 11.60 -2.69
CA GLU A 105 24.80 11.78 -2.52
C GLU A 105 25.31 11.02 -1.29
N GLY A 106 26.42 10.32 -1.43
CA GLY A 106 27.04 9.54 -0.34
C GLY A 106 26.35 8.23 0.01
N SER A 107 25.12 7.99 -0.44
CA SER A 107 24.32 6.79 -0.10
C SER A 107 25.03 5.48 -0.45
N GLN A 108 25.74 5.43 -1.58
CA GLN A 108 26.49 4.26 -2.01
C GLN A 108 27.66 3.95 -1.05
N GLN A 109 28.40 4.97 -0.64
CA GLN A 109 29.56 4.82 0.25
C GLN A 109 29.11 4.36 1.64
N VAL A 110 28.07 4.98 2.19
CA VAL A 110 27.51 4.63 3.51
C VAL A 110 26.98 3.20 3.49
N TRP A 111 26.31 2.79 2.44
CA TRP A 111 25.82 1.42 2.31
C TRP A 111 26.97 0.41 2.20
N ALA A 112 28.00 0.69 1.39
CA ALA A 112 29.16 -0.19 1.25
C ALA A 112 29.93 -0.37 2.57
N GLN A 113 30.08 0.69 3.36
CA GLN A 113 30.64 0.64 4.71
C GLN A 113 29.81 -0.25 5.65
N ARG A 114 28.47 -0.12 5.60
CA ARG A 114 27.53 -0.93 6.39
C ARG A 114 27.65 -2.41 6.07
N VAL A 115 27.69 -2.75 4.78
CA VAL A 115 27.85 -4.13 4.32
C VAL A 115 29.21 -4.70 4.75
N ASN A 116 30.28 -3.92 4.63
CA ASN A 116 31.60 -4.36 5.04
C ASN A 116 31.68 -4.72 6.53
N VAL A 117 31.01 -3.96 7.41
CA VAL A 117 30.93 -4.27 8.85
C VAL A 117 30.26 -5.63 9.09
N ILE A 118 29.24 -5.98 8.30
CA ILE A 118 28.54 -7.28 8.42
C ILE A 118 29.48 -8.44 8.07
N PHE A 119 30.20 -8.33 6.96
CA PHE A 119 31.05 -9.43 6.46
C PHE A 119 32.37 -9.58 7.19
N THR A 120 32.95 -8.50 7.71
CA THR A 120 34.28 -8.53 8.35
C THR A 120 34.22 -8.60 9.86
N GLY A 121 33.06 -8.27 10.45
CA GLY A 121 32.93 -8.13 11.92
C GLY A 121 33.76 -7.02 12.52
N LYS A 122 34.59 -6.36 11.73
CA LYS A 122 35.49 -5.27 12.17
C LYS A 122 34.81 -3.94 11.83
N ARG A 123 34.47 -3.15 12.84
CA ARG A 123 34.39 -1.70 12.68
C ARG A 123 35.78 -1.25 12.24
N GLN A 124 35.93 -0.83 10.99
CA GLN A 124 37.14 -0.07 10.63
C GLN A 124 37.15 1.15 11.52
N LEU A 125 38.09 1.12 12.48
CA LEU A 125 38.49 2.34 13.17
C LEU A 125 39.05 3.24 12.07
N GLN A 126 38.23 4.19 11.62
CA GLN A 126 38.73 5.24 10.74
C GLN A 126 39.87 5.91 11.48
N HIS A 127 41.11 5.70 11.00
CA HIS A 127 42.23 6.53 11.33
C HIS A 127 41.80 7.99 11.20
N ARG A 128 42.03 8.76 12.27
CA ARG A 128 41.89 10.21 12.35
C ARG A 128 42.45 10.87 11.08
N ARG A 129 41.66 10.91 10.03
CA ARG A 129 41.86 11.82 8.91
C ARG A 129 40.86 12.96 9.08
N ARG A 130 41.45 14.13 9.35
CA ARG A 130 40.91 15.49 9.25
C ARG A 130 39.38 15.64 9.36
N ARG A 131 39.01 16.43 10.36
CA ARG A 131 37.67 17.04 10.49
C ARG A 131 37.23 17.67 9.18
N SER A 132 36.64 16.91 8.34
CA SER A 132 35.81 17.32 7.24
C SER A 132 34.42 16.70 7.44
N ALA A 133 33.40 17.35 6.99
CA ALA A 133 31.97 17.25 7.26
C ALA A 133 31.27 15.88 7.24
N ASP A 134 31.97 14.75 7.21
CA ASP A 134 31.44 13.41 6.87
C ASP A 134 31.18 12.50 8.09
N GLN A 135 31.00 13.01 9.29
CA GLN A 135 30.36 12.20 10.32
C GLN A 135 28.85 12.38 10.15
N ALA A 136 28.14 11.30 9.77
CA ALA A 136 26.70 11.26 9.78
C ALA A 136 26.20 11.96 11.05
N GLU A 137 25.59 13.12 10.91
CA GLU A 137 25.08 13.88 12.03
C GLU A 137 24.02 13.04 12.72
N LYS A 138 24.12 12.88 14.03
CA LYS A 138 23.15 12.13 14.84
C LYS A 138 22.68 12.93 16.03
N TRP A 139 21.54 12.57 16.55
CA TRP A 139 21.08 13.08 17.83
C TRP A 139 21.94 12.51 18.97
N TYR A 140 22.35 13.38 19.91
CA TYR A 140 23.17 12.97 21.08
C TYR A 140 22.30 12.53 22.26
N LYS A 141 20.97 12.81 22.22
CA LYS A 141 20.02 12.39 23.23
C LYS A 141 19.16 11.24 22.72
N ARG A 142 18.74 10.37 23.63
CA ARG A 142 17.93 9.18 23.30
C ARG A 142 16.43 9.46 23.30
N GLN A 143 15.99 10.50 24.00
CA GLN A 143 14.60 10.92 24.04
C GLN A 143 14.42 12.17 23.18
N LEU A 144 13.68 12.01 22.10
CA LEU A 144 13.42 13.07 21.13
C LEU A 144 11.94 13.48 21.19
N THR A 145 11.73 14.78 21.02
CA THR A 145 10.38 15.34 20.89
C THR A 145 10.04 15.59 19.44
N TYR A 146 8.76 15.42 19.07
CA TYR A 146 8.29 15.76 17.74
C TYR A 146 7.01 16.58 17.77
N GLN A 147 6.79 17.38 16.73
CA GLN A 147 5.62 18.23 16.56
C GLN A 147 5.05 18.07 15.15
N ILE A 148 3.71 17.99 15.05
CA ILE A 148 2.97 18.11 13.81
C ILE A 148 2.54 19.58 13.70
N VAL A 149 3.13 20.31 12.74
CA VAL A 149 2.92 21.76 12.59
C VAL A 149 1.58 22.05 11.92
N ASN A 150 1.29 21.33 10.84
CA ASN A 150 0.03 21.41 10.08
C ASN A 150 -0.27 20.07 9.41
N TRP A 151 -1.39 19.97 8.71
CA TRP A 151 -1.80 18.72 8.04
C TRP A 151 -2.75 18.99 6.86
N PRO A 152 -2.88 18.06 5.89
CA PRO A 152 -3.78 18.18 4.74
C PRO A 152 -5.25 18.27 5.19
N ARG A 153 -6.00 19.21 4.62
CA ARG A 153 -7.42 19.45 5.00
C ARG A 153 -8.34 18.24 4.83
N HIS A 154 -8.00 17.31 3.94
CA HIS A 154 -8.81 16.12 3.67
C HIS A 154 -8.53 14.94 4.62
N LEU A 155 -7.58 15.08 5.54
CA LEU A 155 -7.31 14.14 6.63
C LEU A 155 -7.61 14.81 7.98
N SER A 156 -8.17 14.05 8.93
CA SER A 156 -8.31 14.55 10.28
C SER A 156 -6.94 14.59 11.00
N LEU A 157 -6.79 15.50 11.94
CA LEU A 157 -5.60 15.57 12.79
C LEU A 157 -5.34 14.24 13.50
N GLY A 158 -6.39 13.56 13.95
CA GLY A 158 -6.29 12.25 14.58
C GLY A 158 -5.66 11.21 13.65
N SER A 159 -6.05 11.20 12.35
CA SER A 159 -5.49 10.35 11.31
C SER A 159 -4.00 10.59 11.09
N VAL A 160 -3.63 11.86 10.96
CA VAL A 160 -2.25 12.28 10.77
C VAL A 160 -1.41 11.93 12.00
N ARG A 161 -1.91 12.27 13.20
CA ARG A 161 -1.26 11.96 14.48
C ARG A 161 -1.01 10.46 14.65
N LEU A 162 -1.96 9.62 14.24
CA LEU A 162 -1.76 8.17 14.27
C LEU A 162 -0.66 7.70 13.31
N ALA A 163 -0.66 8.18 12.06
CA ALA A 163 0.37 7.82 11.07
C ALA A 163 1.75 8.19 11.58
N VAL A 164 1.91 9.42 12.05
CA VAL A 164 3.15 9.98 12.59
C VAL A 164 3.63 9.20 13.83
N ARG A 165 2.76 9.06 14.84
CA ARG A 165 3.12 8.30 16.06
C ARG A 165 3.53 6.87 15.75
N THR A 166 2.84 6.24 14.80
CA THR A 166 3.13 4.87 14.39
C THR A 166 4.47 4.78 13.64
N ALA A 167 4.81 5.79 12.85
CA ALA A 167 6.09 5.88 12.16
C ALA A 167 7.26 6.04 13.15
N PHE A 168 7.13 6.91 14.15
CA PHE A 168 8.11 7.00 15.23
C PHE A 168 8.24 5.70 16.05
N GLN A 169 7.13 5.04 16.33
CA GLN A 169 7.16 3.77 17.05
C GLN A 169 7.87 2.67 16.26
N LEU A 170 7.78 2.68 14.91
CA LEU A 170 8.48 1.74 14.06
C LEU A 170 10.01 1.79 14.31
N TRP A 171 10.58 3.00 14.37
CA TRP A 171 11.99 3.21 14.63
C TRP A 171 12.37 2.95 16.10
N SER A 172 11.52 3.36 17.04
CA SER A 172 11.71 3.08 18.46
C SER A 172 11.76 1.58 18.78
N ASN A 173 11.03 0.76 18.03
CA ASN A 173 10.99 -0.70 18.24
C ASN A 173 12.30 -1.41 17.89
N VAL A 174 13.15 -0.78 17.08
CA VAL A 174 14.40 -1.40 16.58
C VAL A 174 15.65 -0.65 17.02
N SER A 175 15.53 0.46 17.73
CA SER A 175 16.65 1.27 18.23
C SER A 175 16.46 1.67 19.69
N ASP A 176 17.49 2.27 20.29
CA ASP A 176 17.42 2.79 21.67
C ASP A 176 16.84 4.22 21.73
N LEU A 177 16.09 4.64 20.71
CA LEU A 177 15.41 5.93 20.68
C LEU A 177 14.01 5.86 21.26
N LEU A 178 13.62 6.93 21.94
CA LEU A 178 12.28 7.20 22.43
C LEU A 178 11.74 8.49 21.83
N PHE A 179 10.46 8.50 21.47
CA PHE A 179 9.82 9.66 20.89
C PHE A 179 8.59 10.08 21.69
N ARG A 180 8.45 11.38 21.89
CA ARG A 180 7.31 11.99 22.59
C ARG A 180 6.75 13.13 21.75
N GLU A 181 5.44 13.15 21.54
CA GLU A 181 4.75 14.29 20.92
C GLU A 181 4.81 15.53 21.83
N ALA A 182 5.20 16.68 21.29
CA ALA A 182 5.16 17.98 21.90
C ALA A 182 4.17 18.85 21.11
N PRO A 183 2.89 18.92 21.53
CA PRO A 183 1.86 19.62 20.76
C PRO A 183 2.09 21.14 20.73
N HIS A 184 2.84 21.68 21.69
CA HIS A 184 3.18 23.08 21.81
C HIS A 184 4.65 23.26 22.19
N GLY A 185 5.23 24.39 21.79
CA GLY A 185 6.63 24.73 22.08
C GLY A 185 7.64 24.11 21.13
N PRO A 186 8.92 24.24 21.43
CA PRO A 186 9.99 23.71 20.57
C PRO A 186 10.02 22.18 20.60
N ALA A 187 10.26 21.57 19.44
CA ALA A 187 10.44 20.14 19.28
C ALA A 187 11.71 19.86 18.48
N ASP A 188 12.31 18.68 18.71
CA ASP A 188 13.51 18.24 18.00
C ASP A 188 13.22 17.94 16.53
N ILE A 189 12.06 17.31 16.26
CA ILE A 189 11.64 16.93 14.92
C ILE A 189 10.31 17.63 14.63
N ARG A 190 10.23 18.32 13.49
CA ARG A 190 9.03 19.06 13.07
C ARG A 190 8.56 18.53 11.74
N LEU A 191 7.26 18.19 11.64
CA LEU A 191 6.63 17.69 10.44
C LEU A 191 5.63 18.74 9.94
N ALA A 192 5.81 19.20 8.70
CA ALA A 192 4.97 20.24 8.11
C ALA A 192 4.62 19.90 6.65
N PHE A 193 3.47 20.42 6.18
CA PHE A 193 3.01 20.25 4.81
C PHE A 193 3.03 21.61 4.11
N TYR A 194 3.66 21.66 2.93
CA TYR A 194 3.83 22.88 2.15
C TYR A 194 3.48 22.63 0.67
N GLU A 195 3.25 23.70 -0.08
CA GLU A 195 3.05 23.68 -1.53
C GLU A 195 4.19 24.47 -2.20
N GLY A 196 4.73 23.93 -3.29
CA GLY A 196 5.73 24.60 -4.12
C GLY A 196 6.99 25.03 -3.37
N ASP A 197 7.47 26.22 -3.65
CA ASP A 197 8.60 26.84 -2.92
C ASP A 197 8.14 27.30 -1.53
N HIS A 198 8.87 26.89 -0.50
CA HIS A 198 8.54 27.14 0.89
C HIS A 198 9.75 27.60 1.73
N ASN A 199 10.67 28.32 1.08
CA ASN A 199 11.83 29.01 1.69
C ASN A 199 12.85 28.10 2.38
N ASP A 200 13.06 26.90 1.87
CA ASP A 200 14.08 25.98 2.38
C ASP A 200 15.13 25.58 1.33
N GLY A 201 15.12 26.26 0.20
CA GLY A 201 16.02 26.12 -0.93
C GLY A 201 15.28 25.78 -2.22
N ALA A 202 15.67 26.38 -3.33
CA ALA A 202 15.00 26.18 -4.63
C ALA A 202 14.97 24.71 -5.08
N SER A 203 16.00 23.93 -4.75
CA SER A 203 16.07 22.49 -5.05
C SER A 203 15.05 21.65 -4.26
N ASN A 204 14.54 22.18 -3.15
CA ASN A 204 13.58 21.52 -2.28
C ASN A 204 12.12 21.85 -2.64
N ALA A 205 11.90 22.78 -3.55
CA ALA A 205 10.55 23.14 -3.99
C ALA A 205 9.75 21.90 -4.45
N PHE A 206 8.50 21.81 -4.00
CA PHE A 206 7.59 20.74 -4.41
C PHE A 206 7.05 20.98 -5.83
N ASP A 207 6.85 19.89 -6.55
CA ASP A 207 6.46 19.87 -7.97
C ASP A 207 4.97 19.54 -8.19
N GLY A 208 4.19 19.45 -7.09
CA GLY A 208 2.77 19.12 -7.15
C GLY A 208 2.51 17.60 -7.21
N PRO A 209 1.31 17.16 -7.63
CA PRO A 209 0.92 15.76 -7.55
C PRO A 209 1.83 14.83 -8.35
N GLY A 210 2.54 13.93 -7.67
CA GLY A 210 3.57 13.04 -8.24
C GLY A 210 4.98 13.59 -8.02
N GLY A 211 6.01 12.97 -8.58
CA GLY A 211 7.40 13.44 -8.46
C GLY A 211 7.93 13.40 -7.02
N THR A 212 8.27 14.55 -6.43
CA THR A 212 8.81 14.68 -5.07
C THR A 212 7.69 14.69 -4.04
N LEU A 213 7.52 13.62 -3.25
CA LEU A 213 6.44 13.51 -2.26
C LEU A 213 6.71 14.23 -0.94
N ALA A 214 7.95 14.19 -0.49
CA ALA A 214 8.42 14.76 0.76
C ALA A 214 9.94 14.82 0.75
N HIS A 215 10.52 15.59 1.66
CA HIS A 215 11.94 15.60 1.97
C HIS A 215 12.17 15.89 3.44
N ALA A 216 13.35 15.57 3.94
CA ALA A 216 13.72 15.84 5.32
C ALA A 216 15.18 16.29 5.44
N PHE A 217 15.45 16.99 6.53
CA PHE A 217 16.79 17.45 6.87
C PHE A 217 17.39 16.54 7.93
N LEU A 218 18.68 16.26 7.75
CA LEU A 218 19.45 15.42 8.66
C LEU A 218 19.44 15.96 10.10
N PRO A 219 19.86 15.16 11.09
CA PRO A 219 19.83 15.51 12.50
C PRO A 219 20.41 16.88 12.82
N ARG A 220 19.81 17.43 13.84
CA ARG A 220 19.84 18.72 14.48
C ARG A 220 19.05 19.82 13.78
N ARG A 221 18.83 19.77 12.48
CA ARG A 221 17.75 20.55 11.88
C ARG A 221 16.40 19.85 12.12
N GLY A 222 16.28 18.55 11.82
CA GLY A 222 15.17 17.70 12.23
C GLY A 222 13.81 18.09 11.62
N GLU A 223 13.78 18.73 10.46
CA GLU A 223 12.54 19.08 9.76
C GLU A 223 12.22 18.04 8.69
N ALA A 224 10.94 17.72 8.55
CA ALA A 224 10.40 16.88 7.49
C ALA A 224 9.22 17.59 6.84
N HIS A 225 9.32 17.85 5.55
CA HIS A 225 8.36 18.56 4.74
C HIS A 225 7.66 17.61 3.78
N PHE A 226 6.35 17.77 3.62
CA PHE A 226 5.48 16.93 2.82
C PHE A 226 4.74 17.79 1.80
N ASP A 227 4.63 17.33 0.55
CA ASP A 227 3.87 18.07 -0.44
C ASP A 227 2.38 18.06 -0.10
N MET A 228 1.80 19.25 0.15
CA MET A 228 0.40 19.46 0.46
C MET A 228 -0.52 19.12 -0.72
N ALA A 229 -0.01 19.28 -1.96
CA ALA A 229 -0.76 19.01 -3.19
C ALA A 229 -0.98 17.51 -3.43
N GLU A 230 -0.23 16.65 -2.73
CA GLU A 230 -0.35 15.21 -2.83
C GLU A 230 -1.66 14.68 -2.24
N ARG A 231 -2.15 13.61 -2.85
CA ARG A 231 -3.30 12.91 -2.30
C ARG A 231 -2.86 11.93 -1.22
N TRP A 232 -2.83 12.39 0.01
CA TRP A 232 -2.47 11.57 1.17
C TRP A 232 -3.57 10.59 1.56
N THR A 233 -3.21 9.36 1.92
CA THR A 233 -4.14 8.32 2.39
C THR A 233 -3.51 7.49 3.51
N LEU A 234 -4.34 6.83 4.32
CA LEU A 234 -3.88 5.85 5.32
C LEU A 234 -4.08 4.40 4.86
N ASN A 235 -4.97 4.17 3.93
CA ASN A 235 -5.36 2.82 3.47
C ASN A 235 -4.69 2.38 2.17
N GLY A 236 -3.99 3.27 1.47
CA GLY A 236 -3.22 2.97 0.25
C GLY A 236 -4.03 2.62 -1.00
N HIS A 237 -5.35 2.88 -1.03
CA HIS A 237 -6.18 2.52 -2.20
C HIS A 237 -6.04 3.49 -3.38
N LYS A 238 -5.99 4.79 -3.12
CA LYS A 238 -5.73 5.82 -4.15
C LYS A 238 -4.96 6.96 -3.50
N GLY A 239 -3.76 7.24 -3.97
CA GLY A 239 -2.85 8.25 -3.44
C GLY A 239 -1.67 7.63 -2.67
N HIS A 240 -0.90 8.48 -2.01
CA HIS A 240 0.31 8.12 -1.29
C HIS A 240 0.01 7.83 0.19
N ASN A 241 0.53 6.73 0.71
CA ASN A 241 0.27 6.35 2.09
C ASN A 241 1.11 7.20 3.04
N LEU A 242 0.45 8.06 3.81
CA LEU A 242 1.11 9.02 4.70
C LEU A 242 2.05 8.33 5.72
N PHE A 243 1.63 7.21 6.30
CA PHE A 243 2.48 6.48 7.24
C PHE A 243 3.79 6.00 6.59
N MET A 244 3.74 5.50 5.34
CA MET A 244 4.94 5.00 4.65
C MET A 244 5.93 6.11 4.36
N VAL A 245 5.45 7.24 3.84
CA VAL A 245 6.30 8.40 3.54
C VAL A 245 6.83 9.00 4.85
N THR A 246 5.97 9.22 5.84
CA THR A 246 6.40 9.73 7.15
C THR A 246 7.46 8.85 7.82
N ALA A 247 7.30 7.53 7.77
CA ALA A 247 8.30 6.62 8.35
C ALA A 247 9.65 6.70 7.63
N HIS A 248 9.64 6.91 6.31
CA HIS A 248 10.84 7.16 5.51
C HIS A 248 11.50 8.48 5.90
N GLU A 249 10.77 9.59 5.88
CA GLU A 249 11.30 10.92 6.21
C GLU A 249 11.84 11.01 7.64
N ILE A 250 11.17 10.34 8.60
CA ILE A 250 11.72 10.21 9.96
C ILE A 250 13.09 9.52 9.94
N GLY A 251 13.30 8.51 9.09
CA GLY A 251 14.61 7.89 8.92
C GLY A 251 15.70 8.91 8.60
N HIS A 252 15.44 9.85 7.69
CA HIS A 252 16.37 10.94 7.38
C HIS A 252 16.57 11.89 8.55
N THR A 253 15.50 12.28 9.26
CA THR A 253 15.66 13.10 10.48
C THR A 253 16.46 12.40 11.57
N LEU A 254 16.63 11.09 11.48
CA LEU A 254 17.50 10.30 12.35
C LEU A 254 18.93 10.11 11.80
N GLY A 255 19.25 10.62 10.62
CA GLY A 255 20.57 10.53 10.00
C GLY A 255 20.75 9.30 9.10
N LEU A 256 19.69 8.72 8.60
CA LEU A 256 19.77 7.59 7.65
C LEU A 256 19.76 8.09 6.21
N GLU A 257 20.68 7.57 5.42
CA GLU A 257 20.78 7.78 3.98
C GLU A 257 19.85 6.82 3.21
N HIS A 258 19.66 7.07 1.93
CA HIS A 258 18.92 6.15 1.05
C HIS A 258 19.59 4.78 0.96
N SER A 259 18.79 3.75 0.76
CA SER A 259 19.20 2.36 0.67
C SER A 259 18.93 1.76 -0.70
N PRO A 260 19.92 1.06 -1.32
CA PRO A 260 19.70 0.30 -2.55
C PRO A 260 18.95 -1.02 -2.30
N VAL A 261 18.63 -1.39 -1.06
CA VAL A 261 17.99 -2.66 -0.76
C VAL A 261 16.52 -2.63 -1.17
N ARG A 262 16.09 -3.58 -1.99
CA ARG A 262 14.78 -3.60 -2.67
C ARG A 262 13.56 -3.37 -1.77
N HIS A 263 13.62 -3.81 -0.54
CA HIS A 263 12.49 -3.75 0.39
C HIS A 263 12.78 -2.86 1.59
N ALA A 264 13.87 -2.09 1.53
CA ALA A 264 14.17 -1.11 2.56
C ALA A 264 13.09 -0.04 2.60
N LEU A 265 12.78 0.42 3.80
CA LEU A 265 11.95 1.59 4.01
C LEU A 265 12.67 2.84 3.48
N MET A 266 14.00 2.88 3.66
CA MET A 266 14.87 3.97 3.18
C MET A 266 15.20 3.89 1.68
N SER A 267 14.50 3.09 0.87
CA SER A 267 14.61 3.19 -0.60
C SER A 267 14.02 4.52 -1.08
N PRO A 268 14.68 5.28 -1.99
CA PRO A 268 14.23 6.62 -2.38
C PRO A 268 12.85 6.63 -3.05
N TYR A 269 12.42 5.51 -3.59
CA TYR A 269 11.14 5.41 -4.31
C TYR A 269 9.99 4.99 -3.44
N TYR A 270 8.86 5.67 -3.60
CA TYR A 270 7.63 5.35 -2.89
C TYR A 270 7.14 3.92 -3.14
N ARG A 271 6.72 3.28 -2.07
CA ARG A 271 6.11 1.94 -2.11
C ARG A 271 4.75 1.95 -1.43
N LYS A 272 3.78 1.34 -2.08
CA LYS A 272 2.45 1.15 -1.47
C LYS A 272 2.56 0.29 -0.22
N LEU A 273 1.80 0.66 0.81
CA LEU A 273 1.73 -0.11 2.05
C LEU A 273 1.26 -1.54 1.75
N GLY A 274 2.16 -2.49 1.97
CA GLY A 274 1.84 -3.92 1.85
C GLY A 274 1.20 -4.46 3.11
N ARG A 275 0.55 -5.64 3.04
CA ARG A 275 -0.02 -6.33 4.20
C ARG A 275 1.00 -6.71 5.28
N ARG A 276 2.28 -6.64 4.97
CA ARG A 276 3.41 -6.90 5.88
C ARG A 276 4.45 -5.82 5.63
N LEU A 277 4.39 -4.75 6.38
CA LEU A 277 5.53 -3.86 6.50
C LEU A 277 6.48 -4.46 7.55
N VAL A 278 7.66 -4.80 7.09
CA VAL A 278 8.78 -5.19 7.95
C VAL A 278 9.93 -4.30 7.53
N LEU A 279 10.60 -3.65 8.48
CA LEU A 279 11.87 -2.98 8.19
C LEU A 279 12.85 -4.00 7.62
N SER A 280 13.60 -3.60 6.60
CA SER A 280 14.65 -4.44 6.06
C SER A 280 15.79 -4.59 7.07
N TRP A 281 16.62 -5.61 6.87
CA TRP A 281 17.84 -5.76 7.68
C TRP A 281 18.72 -4.52 7.58
N ASP A 282 18.72 -3.84 6.42
CA ASP A 282 19.52 -2.64 6.19
C ASP A 282 19.01 -1.44 6.98
N ASP A 283 17.68 -1.20 6.99
CA ASP A 283 17.06 -0.16 7.81
C ASP A 283 17.38 -0.35 9.31
N ILE A 284 17.27 -1.60 9.79
CA ILE A 284 17.51 -1.94 11.20
C ILE A 284 18.97 -1.72 11.55
N LEU A 285 19.89 -2.20 10.71
CA LEU A 285 21.32 -2.01 10.95
C LEU A 285 21.72 -0.54 10.91
N ALA A 286 21.18 0.20 9.95
CA ALA A 286 21.48 1.63 9.83
C ALA A 286 21.14 2.39 11.11
N VAL A 287 19.94 2.26 11.62
CA VAL A 287 19.52 2.95 12.85
C VAL A 287 20.25 2.43 14.08
N GLN A 288 20.54 1.12 14.14
CA GLN A 288 21.27 0.53 15.27
C GLN A 288 22.76 0.92 15.31
N GLN A 289 23.38 1.17 14.15
CA GLN A 289 24.74 1.69 14.10
C GLN A 289 24.85 3.10 14.68
N LEU A 290 23.83 3.93 14.50
CA LEU A 290 23.79 5.29 15.04
C LEU A 290 23.39 5.33 16.52
N TYR A 291 22.40 4.56 16.93
CA TYR A 291 21.72 4.71 18.23
C TYR A 291 21.74 3.46 19.12
N GLY A 292 22.27 2.34 18.63
CA GLY A 292 22.29 1.09 19.38
C GLY A 292 20.99 0.28 19.27
N LYS A 293 21.01 -0.91 19.86
CA LYS A 293 19.85 -1.81 19.92
C LYS A 293 18.88 -1.36 21.02
N PRO A 294 17.58 -1.73 20.92
CA PRO A 294 16.64 -1.48 22.01
C PRO A 294 17.11 -2.15 23.30
N LEU A 295 16.84 -1.54 24.45
CA LEU A 295 17.10 -2.14 25.76
C LEU A 295 16.30 -3.45 25.91
N ALA A 296 16.92 -4.47 26.55
CA ALA A 296 16.41 -5.84 26.62
C ALA A 296 15.02 -5.98 27.29
N ASP A 297 14.64 -5.03 28.14
CA ASP A 297 13.38 -5.07 28.90
C ASP A 297 12.16 -4.55 28.13
N ARG A 298 12.31 -4.13 26.88
CA ARG A 298 11.19 -3.67 26.08
C ARG A 298 10.58 -4.83 25.30
N PRO A 299 9.25 -5.06 25.41
CA PRO A 299 8.61 -6.07 24.61
C PRO A 299 8.73 -5.73 23.13
N VAL A 300 9.52 -6.50 22.39
CA VAL A 300 9.68 -6.38 20.94
C VAL A 300 8.33 -6.73 20.29
N ARG A 301 7.50 -5.74 20.05
CA ARG A 301 6.30 -5.90 19.22
C ARG A 301 6.76 -5.96 17.76
N LEU A 302 6.60 -7.10 17.11
CA LEU A 302 6.92 -7.27 15.69
C LEU A 302 6.21 -6.18 14.86
N PRO A 303 6.95 -5.24 14.23
CA PRO A 303 6.39 -4.00 13.73
C PRO A 303 5.30 -4.21 12.69
N GLY A 304 5.39 -4.87 11.66
CA GLY A 304 4.48 -4.81 10.51
C GLY A 304 3.06 -5.35 10.70
N ARG A 305 2.82 -6.43 11.48
CA ARG A 305 1.47 -7.02 11.64
C ARG A 305 0.57 -6.22 12.59
N VAL A 306 1.14 -5.67 13.64
CA VAL A 306 0.39 -4.93 14.66
C VAL A 306 -0.02 -3.55 14.15
N LEU A 307 0.85 -2.91 13.38
CA LEU A 307 0.63 -1.58 12.80
C LEU A 307 -0.51 -1.55 11.79
N HIS A 308 -0.53 -2.48 10.84
CA HIS A 308 -1.61 -2.54 9.85
C HIS A 308 -2.97 -2.80 10.51
N ALA A 309 -2.99 -3.62 11.55
CA ALA A 309 -4.22 -3.88 12.30
C ALA A 309 -4.65 -2.66 13.14
N ALA A 310 -3.71 -1.93 13.72
CA ALA A 310 -4.00 -0.71 14.48
C ALA A 310 -4.48 0.42 13.56
N LEU A 311 -3.86 0.62 12.40
CA LEU A 311 -4.31 1.58 11.40
C LEU A 311 -5.71 1.26 10.86
N GLN A 312 -6.03 -0.01 10.64
CA GLN A 312 -7.37 -0.43 10.20
C GLN A 312 -8.43 -0.25 11.31
N GLU A 313 -8.09 -0.58 12.55
CA GLU A 313 -8.98 -0.42 13.69
C GLU A 313 -9.29 1.05 13.95
N TRP A 314 -8.29 1.90 13.82
CA TRP A 314 -8.40 3.33 14.03
C TRP A 314 -9.17 4.02 12.89
N GLU A 315 -8.89 3.70 11.63
CA GLU A 315 -9.69 4.16 10.47
C GLU A 315 -11.17 3.86 10.68
N PHE A 316 -11.46 2.70 11.28
CA PHE A 316 -12.79 2.32 11.68
C PHE A 316 -13.41 3.29 12.69
N THR A 317 -12.69 3.60 13.77
CA THR A 317 -13.19 4.47 14.87
C THR A 317 -13.39 5.91 14.40
N GLU A 318 -12.46 6.43 13.61
CA GLU A 318 -12.51 7.79 13.08
C GLU A 318 -13.66 7.99 12.07
N LEU A 319 -13.81 7.07 11.12
CA LEU A 319 -14.89 7.14 10.13
C LEU A 319 -16.27 7.02 10.79
N GLN A 320 -16.38 6.27 11.87
CA GLN A 320 -17.61 6.18 12.65
C GLN A 320 -17.90 7.45 13.45
N SER A 321 -16.86 8.13 13.96
CA SER A 321 -17.02 9.41 14.67
C SER A 321 -17.43 10.55 13.75
N GLN A 322 -17.02 10.52 12.48
CA GLN A 322 -17.42 11.53 11.47
C GLN A 322 -18.86 11.38 10.97
N ASN A 323 -19.46 10.17 11.08
CA ASN A 323 -20.83 9.88 10.67
C ASN A 323 -21.51 8.94 11.68
N PRO A 324 -21.88 9.44 12.87
CA PRO A 324 -22.37 8.61 13.97
C PRO A 324 -23.70 7.89 13.68
N GLY A 325 -24.43 8.30 12.64
CA GLY A 325 -25.72 7.72 12.26
C GLY A 325 -25.67 6.64 11.20
N LEU A 326 -24.52 6.37 10.56
CA LEU A 326 -24.42 5.44 9.44
C LEU A 326 -23.38 4.34 9.71
N PRO A 327 -23.74 3.07 9.49
CA PRO A 327 -22.76 1.98 9.54
C PRO A 327 -21.61 2.21 8.56
N LEU A 328 -20.40 1.92 8.99
CA LEU A 328 -19.19 2.19 8.24
C LEU A 328 -19.15 1.51 6.86
N TYR A 329 -19.78 0.35 6.72
CA TYR A 329 -19.85 -0.36 5.43
C TYR A 329 -20.69 0.41 4.39
N CYS A 330 -21.56 1.33 4.80
CA CYS A 330 -22.39 2.14 3.87
C CYS A 330 -21.56 3.05 2.95
N GLN A 331 -20.32 3.30 3.28
CA GLN A 331 -19.38 4.03 2.43
C GLN A 331 -18.83 3.20 1.25
N GLY A 332 -19.38 2.00 1.03
CA GLY A 332 -19.08 1.17 -0.13
C GLY A 332 -17.86 0.27 0.00
N VAL A 333 -17.40 -0.01 1.22
CA VAL A 333 -16.27 -0.91 1.49
C VAL A 333 -16.65 -1.91 2.57
N PHE A 334 -16.77 -3.16 2.21
CA PHE A 334 -16.88 -4.30 3.12
C PHE A 334 -16.01 -5.47 2.63
N ASP A 335 -15.67 -6.39 3.52
CA ASP A 335 -14.85 -7.56 3.20
C ASP A 335 -15.69 -8.71 2.65
N ALA A 336 -16.87 -8.94 3.24
CA ALA A 336 -17.84 -9.96 2.83
C ALA A 336 -19.26 -9.56 3.27
N ILE A 337 -20.26 -10.10 2.58
CA ILE A 337 -21.67 -9.97 2.93
C ILE A 337 -22.37 -11.32 2.71
N THR A 338 -23.27 -11.68 3.61
CA THR A 338 -24.06 -12.91 3.49
C THR A 338 -25.37 -12.81 4.29
N VAL A 339 -26.18 -13.85 4.29
CA VAL A 339 -27.38 -13.98 5.15
C VAL A 339 -27.21 -15.15 6.10
N ASP A 340 -27.87 -15.10 7.25
CA ASP A 340 -27.97 -16.23 8.20
C ASP A 340 -29.21 -17.09 7.91
N GLU A 341 -29.46 -18.05 8.80
CA GLU A 341 -30.61 -18.95 8.73
C GLU A 341 -31.96 -18.20 8.74
N LYS A 342 -32.02 -17.10 9.47
CA LYS A 342 -33.22 -16.24 9.59
C LYS A 342 -33.30 -15.17 8.51
N GLN A 343 -32.45 -15.27 7.47
CA GLN A 343 -32.34 -14.28 6.40
C GLN A 343 -31.91 -12.88 6.87
N THR A 344 -31.32 -12.77 8.07
CA THR A 344 -30.67 -11.55 8.54
C THR A 344 -29.42 -11.31 7.71
N VAL A 345 -29.23 -10.11 7.20
CA VAL A 345 -28.03 -9.77 6.44
C VAL A 345 -26.88 -9.51 7.40
N LEU A 346 -25.73 -10.14 7.15
CA LEU A 346 -24.49 -9.90 7.86
C LEU A 346 -23.49 -9.24 6.93
N VAL A 347 -22.94 -8.11 7.36
CA VAL A 347 -21.91 -7.37 6.63
C VAL A 347 -20.63 -7.37 7.46
N PHE A 348 -19.52 -7.79 6.86
CA PHE A 348 -18.23 -7.96 7.53
C PHE A 348 -17.23 -6.91 7.07
N ARG A 349 -16.52 -6.28 8.03
CA ARG A 349 -15.42 -5.38 7.74
C ARG A 349 -14.36 -5.41 8.86
N GLY A 350 -13.12 -5.70 8.52
CA GLY A 350 -12.01 -5.75 9.47
C GLY A 350 -12.20 -6.80 10.56
N SER A 351 -12.24 -6.37 11.80
CA SER A 351 -12.48 -7.20 12.99
C SER A 351 -13.95 -7.27 13.40
N ARG A 352 -14.86 -6.62 12.67
CA ARG A 352 -16.24 -6.39 13.07
C ARG A 352 -17.24 -6.87 12.02
N PHE A 353 -18.47 -7.03 12.43
CA PHE A 353 -19.62 -7.29 11.57
C PHE A 353 -20.86 -6.58 12.10
N TRP A 354 -21.83 -6.38 11.23
CA TRP A 354 -23.15 -5.83 11.52
C TRP A 354 -24.19 -6.83 11.10
N THR A 355 -25.28 -6.87 11.86
CA THR A 355 -26.52 -7.53 11.42
C THR A 355 -27.48 -6.45 10.94
N VAL A 356 -28.19 -6.72 9.83
CA VAL A 356 -29.21 -5.81 9.31
C VAL A 356 -30.54 -6.54 9.33
N SER A 357 -31.51 -5.97 10.05
CA SER A 357 -32.86 -6.55 10.17
C SER A 357 -33.60 -6.53 8.84
N ALA A 358 -34.73 -7.21 8.74
CA ALA A 358 -35.59 -7.21 7.55
C ALA A 358 -36.08 -5.80 7.16
N GLU A 359 -36.27 -4.93 8.16
CA GLU A 359 -36.69 -3.54 7.99
C GLU A 359 -35.54 -2.61 7.58
N GLY A 360 -34.33 -3.15 7.41
CA GLY A 360 -33.16 -2.37 7.00
C GLY A 360 -32.49 -1.59 8.15
N ARG A 361 -32.65 -2.02 9.41
CA ARG A 361 -31.93 -1.41 10.53
C ARG A 361 -30.65 -2.18 10.81
N ALA A 362 -29.53 -1.49 10.76
CA ALA A 362 -28.24 -2.06 11.11
C ALA A 362 -28.03 -2.04 12.63
N SER A 363 -27.45 -3.11 13.17
CA SER A 363 -26.99 -3.17 14.56
C SER A 363 -25.76 -2.31 14.77
N ASP A 364 -25.40 -2.11 16.04
CA ASP A 364 -24.05 -1.69 16.41
C ASP A 364 -23.01 -2.72 15.94
N PRO A 365 -21.76 -2.27 15.70
CA PRO A 365 -20.70 -3.14 15.24
C PRO A 365 -20.30 -4.18 16.30
N LEU A 366 -20.41 -5.46 15.97
CA LEU A 366 -20.05 -6.58 16.82
C LEU A 366 -18.66 -7.12 16.46
N LEU A 367 -17.91 -7.61 17.45
CA LEU A 367 -16.59 -8.18 17.21
C LEU A 367 -16.69 -9.62 16.67
N LEU A 368 -16.02 -9.90 15.55
CA LEU A 368 -15.96 -11.24 14.95
C LEU A 368 -15.53 -12.33 15.93
N ARG A 369 -14.47 -12.06 16.69
CA ARG A 369 -13.89 -13.02 17.63
C ARG A 369 -14.79 -13.35 18.82
N GLN A 370 -15.73 -12.49 19.16
CA GLN A 370 -16.71 -12.75 20.22
C GLN A 370 -17.78 -13.75 19.76
N ARG A 371 -18.21 -13.63 18.49
CA ARG A 371 -19.19 -14.56 17.94
C ARG A 371 -18.55 -15.84 17.38
N TRP A 372 -17.39 -15.72 16.73
CA TRP A 372 -16.66 -16.86 16.16
C TRP A 372 -15.21 -16.88 16.67
N PRO A 373 -14.95 -17.51 17.82
CA PRO A 373 -13.59 -17.63 18.37
C PRO A 373 -12.64 -18.30 17.39
N GLY A 374 -11.43 -17.73 17.20
CA GLY A 374 -10.44 -18.24 16.25
C GLY A 374 -10.61 -17.79 14.80
N LEU A 375 -11.69 -17.08 14.45
CA LEU A 375 -11.86 -16.49 13.11
C LEU A 375 -10.91 -15.30 12.92
N PRO A 376 -10.14 -15.24 11.81
CA PRO A 376 -9.24 -14.13 11.56
C PRO A 376 -9.99 -12.86 11.15
N ARG A 377 -9.36 -11.70 11.34
CA ARG A 377 -9.88 -10.40 10.87
C ARG A 377 -9.91 -10.32 9.34
N ALA A 378 -10.74 -9.42 8.79
CA ALA A 378 -10.84 -9.12 7.37
C ALA A 378 -10.98 -10.40 6.52
N ILE A 379 -12.03 -11.17 6.76
CA ILE A 379 -12.37 -12.37 5.99
C ILE A 379 -12.61 -12.00 4.52
N GLU A 380 -12.21 -12.86 3.60
CA GLU A 380 -12.31 -12.57 2.15
C GLU A 380 -13.65 -13.00 1.57
N ALA A 381 -14.27 -14.01 2.15
CA ALA A 381 -15.61 -14.46 1.77
C ALA A 381 -16.29 -15.16 2.96
N ALA A 382 -17.62 -15.07 3.02
CA ALA A 382 -18.45 -15.71 4.01
C ALA A 382 -19.74 -16.23 3.39
N ALA A 383 -20.20 -17.39 3.83
CA ALA A 383 -21.50 -17.93 3.44
C ALA A 383 -22.09 -18.77 4.59
N PHE A 384 -23.40 -18.71 4.76
CA PHE A 384 -24.17 -19.66 5.54
C PHE A 384 -24.82 -20.66 4.60
N SER A 385 -24.78 -21.91 4.98
CA SER A 385 -25.43 -22.99 4.22
C SER A 385 -26.65 -23.50 4.97
N PRO A 386 -27.86 -23.35 4.43
CA PRO A 386 -29.06 -23.91 5.03
C PRO A 386 -29.14 -25.44 4.92
N LEU A 387 -28.30 -26.06 4.07
CA LEU A 387 -28.26 -27.51 3.88
C LEU A 387 -27.77 -28.25 5.12
N ASP A 388 -26.76 -27.69 5.79
CA ASP A 388 -26.10 -28.28 6.96
C ASP A 388 -26.11 -27.34 8.19
N SER A 389 -26.78 -26.19 8.08
CA SER A 389 -26.88 -25.14 9.12
C SER A 389 -25.52 -24.66 9.60
N LYS A 390 -24.54 -24.55 8.68
CA LYS A 390 -23.16 -24.19 9.00
C LYS A 390 -22.68 -22.91 8.34
N TRP A 391 -21.77 -22.25 9.05
CA TRP A 391 -21.03 -21.08 8.56
C TRP A 391 -19.73 -21.48 7.90
N TYR A 392 -19.45 -20.91 6.75
CA TYR A 392 -18.22 -21.08 6.00
C TYR A 392 -17.53 -19.73 5.81
N PHE A 393 -16.28 -19.62 6.28
CA PHE A 393 -15.48 -18.41 6.15
C PHE A 393 -14.18 -18.74 5.45
N PHE A 394 -13.74 -17.83 4.57
CA PHE A 394 -12.53 -18.00 3.79
C PHE A 394 -11.58 -16.83 3.98
N LYS A 395 -10.30 -17.14 4.19
CA LYS A 395 -9.23 -16.15 4.18
C LYS A 395 -7.89 -16.75 3.79
N GLY A 396 -7.25 -16.13 2.79
CA GLY A 396 -5.91 -16.52 2.33
C GLY A 396 -5.91 -17.93 1.79
N LYS A 397 -5.30 -18.84 2.54
CA LYS A 397 -5.13 -20.26 2.18
C LYS A 397 -6.05 -21.21 2.96
N ARG A 398 -6.96 -20.70 3.77
CA ARG A 398 -7.71 -21.49 4.74
C ARG A 398 -9.20 -21.23 4.67
N MET A 399 -9.97 -22.26 5.00
CA MET A 399 -11.41 -22.26 5.21
C MET A 399 -11.70 -22.63 6.66
N TRP A 400 -12.60 -21.88 7.30
CA TRP A 400 -13.16 -22.15 8.62
C TRP A 400 -14.61 -22.59 8.46
N ARG A 401 -15.04 -23.54 9.26
CA ARG A 401 -16.44 -23.97 9.31
C ARG A 401 -16.90 -23.96 10.78
N TYR A 402 -18.06 -23.39 11.01
CA TYR A 402 -18.65 -23.30 12.34
C TYR A 402 -20.08 -23.85 12.34
N THR A 403 -20.41 -24.56 13.42
CA THR A 403 -21.79 -24.90 13.79
C THR A 403 -22.23 -23.89 14.84
N GLY A 404 -23.14 -22.99 14.47
CA GLY A 404 -23.47 -21.83 15.30
C GLY A 404 -22.25 -20.93 15.52
N THR A 405 -21.71 -20.91 16.73
CA THR A 405 -20.53 -20.14 17.12
C THR A 405 -19.29 -21.02 17.41
N VAL A 406 -19.44 -22.35 17.34
CA VAL A 406 -18.39 -23.30 17.66
C VAL A 406 -17.65 -23.73 16.40
N LEU A 407 -16.31 -23.66 16.43
CA LEU A 407 -15.47 -24.14 15.34
C LEU A 407 -15.56 -25.65 15.21
N ASP A 408 -15.89 -26.15 14.03
CA ASP A 408 -15.99 -27.58 13.77
C ASP A 408 -14.61 -28.28 13.93
N PRO A 409 -14.59 -29.54 14.43
CA PRO A 409 -13.36 -30.33 14.47
C PRO A 409 -12.68 -30.46 13.10
N GLY A 410 -11.36 -30.41 13.07
CA GLY A 410 -10.57 -30.47 11.84
C GLY A 410 -10.45 -29.15 11.06
N PHE A 411 -11.11 -28.06 11.52
CA PHE A 411 -10.96 -26.74 10.91
C PHE A 411 -10.05 -25.84 11.77
N PRO A 412 -9.35 -24.86 11.12
CA PRO A 412 -9.43 -24.48 9.70
C PRO A 412 -8.66 -25.43 8.77
N MET A 413 -9.28 -25.82 7.67
CA MET A 413 -8.67 -26.63 6.62
C MET A 413 -7.92 -25.77 5.56
N GLN A 414 -6.93 -26.36 4.90
CA GLN A 414 -6.25 -25.68 3.81
C GLN A 414 -7.05 -25.80 2.51
N ASN A 415 -7.27 -24.69 1.82
CA ASN A 415 -7.99 -24.65 0.52
C ASN A 415 -7.38 -25.62 -0.49
N LYS A 416 -6.05 -25.78 -0.51
CA LYS A 416 -5.37 -26.72 -1.41
C LYS A 416 -5.80 -28.17 -1.18
N ALA A 417 -5.99 -28.58 0.07
CA ALA A 417 -6.45 -29.93 0.42
C ALA A 417 -7.90 -30.18 -0.05
N LEU A 418 -8.66 -29.10 -0.22
CA LEU A 418 -10.03 -29.12 -0.70
C LEU A 418 -10.14 -28.91 -2.21
N GLY A 419 -9.04 -28.79 -2.95
CA GLY A 419 -9.06 -28.47 -4.38
C GLY A 419 -9.47 -27.02 -4.71
N LEU A 420 -9.45 -26.12 -3.73
CA LEU A 420 -9.87 -24.72 -3.86
C LEU A 420 -8.71 -23.75 -4.04
N PRO A 421 -8.92 -22.63 -4.73
CA PRO A 421 -7.92 -21.60 -4.90
C PRO A 421 -7.68 -20.82 -3.59
N ARG A 422 -6.55 -20.10 -3.54
CA ARG A 422 -6.24 -19.16 -2.48
C ARG A 422 -6.99 -17.85 -2.68
N ARG A 423 -7.37 -17.16 -1.58
CA ARG A 423 -7.95 -15.81 -1.62
C ARG A 423 -9.18 -15.74 -2.52
N LEU A 424 -10.24 -16.39 -2.12
CA LEU A 424 -11.52 -16.30 -2.79
C LEU A 424 -12.03 -14.85 -2.78
N ASP A 425 -12.69 -14.45 -3.86
CA ASP A 425 -13.26 -13.12 -3.98
C ASP A 425 -14.66 -13.06 -3.36
N CYS A 426 -15.46 -14.17 -3.48
CA CYS A 426 -16.81 -14.28 -2.98
C CYS A 426 -17.18 -15.75 -2.71
N ALA A 427 -18.10 -15.96 -1.76
CA ALA A 427 -18.74 -17.26 -1.49
C ALA A 427 -20.21 -17.06 -1.15
N PHE A 428 -21.09 -17.91 -1.65
CA PHE A 428 -22.51 -17.90 -1.33
C PHE A 428 -23.13 -19.28 -1.56
N TYR A 429 -24.16 -19.60 -0.79
CA TYR A 429 -24.98 -20.79 -1.05
C TYR A 429 -25.93 -20.49 -2.22
N TYR A 430 -25.94 -21.36 -3.20
CA TYR A 430 -26.77 -21.21 -4.39
C TYR A 430 -27.85 -22.30 -4.42
N THR A 431 -29.05 -21.94 -3.99
CA THR A 431 -30.18 -22.84 -3.82
C THR A 431 -30.49 -23.71 -5.06
N PRO A 432 -30.46 -23.18 -6.31
CA PRO A 432 -30.72 -24.00 -7.47
C PRO A 432 -29.76 -25.17 -7.68
N LEU A 433 -28.54 -25.08 -7.18
CA LEU A 433 -27.57 -26.18 -7.23
C LEU A 433 -27.49 -26.97 -5.93
N GLY A 434 -28.06 -26.48 -4.83
CA GLY A 434 -27.89 -27.07 -3.49
C GLY A 434 -26.45 -27.09 -2.99
N HIS A 435 -25.58 -26.24 -3.52
CA HIS A 435 -24.16 -26.21 -3.26
C HIS A 435 -23.64 -24.78 -3.05
N MET A 436 -22.42 -24.68 -2.54
CA MET A 436 -21.75 -23.39 -2.37
C MET A 436 -21.01 -22.99 -3.65
N VAL A 437 -21.28 -21.80 -4.15
CA VAL A 437 -20.59 -21.20 -5.29
C VAL A 437 -19.50 -20.27 -4.77
N LEU A 438 -18.30 -20.40 -5.33
CA LEU A 438 -17.10 -19.66 -4.93
C LEU A 438 -16.52 -18.96 -6.16
N PHE A 439 -16.33 -17.63 -6.08
CA PHE A 439 -15.72 -16.85 -7.16
C PHE A 439 -14.25 -16.59 -6.92
N LYS A 440 -13.47 -16.66 -8.02
CA LYS A 440 -12.04 -16.26 -8.03
C LYS A 440 -11.64 -15.70 -9.40
N GLY A 441 -11.47 -14.37 -9.46
CA GLY A 441 -11.09 -13.67 -10.70
C GLY A 441 -12.14 -13.85 -11.80
N SER A 442 -11.76 -14.54 -12.86
CA SER A 442 -12.63 -14.87 -14.02
C SER A 442 -13.22 -16.29 -13.97
N ARG A 443 -13.11 -16.98 -12.84
CA ARG A 443 -13.56 -18.37 -12.69
C ARG A 443 -14.46 -18.53 -11.46
N TYR A 444 -15.30 -19.57 -11.49
CA TYR A 444 -16.08 -19.99 -10.33
C TYR A 444 -15.96 -21.49 -10.11
N PHE A 445 -16.16 -21.88 -8.86
CA PHE A 445 -16.12 -23.24 -8.35
C PHE A 445 -17.48 -23.55 -7.71
N VAL A 446 -17.93 -24.78 -7.79
CA VAL A 446 -19.08 -25.30 -7.05
C VAL A 446 -18.55 -26.30 -6.04
N LEU A 447 -18.66 -25.96 -4.75
CA LEU A 447 -18.20 -26.80 -3.65
C LEU A 447 -19.34 -27.67 -3.16
N ASN A 448 -19.16 -28.99 -3.26
CA ASN A 448 -20.04 -29.96 -2.65
C ASN A 448 -19.84 -29.94 -1.13
N LEU A 449 -20.90 -29.64 -0.36
CA LEU A 449 -20.80 -29.47 1.08
C LEU A 449 -20.73 -30.80 1.86
N LYS A 450 -21.11 -31.92 1.23
CA LYS A 450 -20.98 -33.25 1.84
C LYS A 450 -19.56 -33.77 1.73
N THR A 451 -18.93 -33.63 0.57
CA THR A 451 -17.57 -34.13 0.28
C THR A 451 -16.48 -33.08 0.58
N LEU A 452 -16.84 -31.82 0.71
CA LEU A 452 -15.96 -30.66 0.81
C LEU A 452 -14.95 -30.57 -0.36
N ARG A 453 -15.36 -31.01 -1.54
CA ARG A 453 -14.57 -30.94 -2.78
C ARG A 453 -15.35 -30.20 -3.88
N PRO A 454 -14.67 -29.54 -4.81
CA PRO A 454 -15.33 -28.99 -5.99
C PRO A 454 -16.01 -30.12 -6.76
N GLU A 455 -17.18 -29.82 -7.29
CA GLU A 455 -17.87 -30.71 -8.22
C GLU A 455 -17.01 -30.96 -9.47
N PRO A 456 -17.11 -32.13 -10.09
CA PRO A 456 -16.51 -32.40 -11.39
C PRO A 456 -16.86 -31.32 -12.40
N TYR A 457 -15.97 -31.04 -13.35
CA TYR A 457 -16.12 -30.00 -14.39
C TYR A 457 -15.94 -28.56 -13.93
N TYR A 458 -15.59 -28.30 -12.68
CA TYR A 458 -15.18 -26.98 -12.17
C TYR A 458 -13.66 -26.92 -11.95
N PRO A 459 -13.04 -25.71 -12.09
CA PRO A 459 -13.67 -24.40 -12.27
C PRO A 459 -14.14 -24.10 -13.69
N ARG A 460 -15.28 -23.40 -13.81
CA ARG A 460 -15.80 -22.86 -15.05
C ARG A 460 -15.55 -21.34 -15.17
N ARG A 461 -15.82 -20.78 -16.35
CA ARG A 461 -15.62 -19.33 -16.59
C ARG A 461 -16.79 -18.53 -16.03
N LEU A 462 -16.51 -17.34 -15.49
CA LEU A 462 -17.53 -16.43 -14.95
C LEU A 462 -18.50 -15.91 -16.05
N THR A 463 -18.17 -16.10 -17.31
CA THR A 463 -19.06 -15.79 -18.45
C THR A 463 -20.40 -16.54 -18.41
N ASP A 464 -20.47 -17.68 -17.71
CA ASP A 464 -21.72 -18.41 -17.48
C ASP A 464 -22.72 -17.60 -16.64
N TRP A 465 -22.25 -16.57 -15.94
CA TRP A 465 -23.03 -15.61 -15.16
C TRP A 465 -23.16 -14.30 -15.95
N THR A 466 -24.04 -14.30 -16.96
CA THR A 466 -24.14 -13.20 -17.92
C THR A 466 -24.38 -11.84 -17.27
N GLY A 467 -23.48 -10.88 -17.54
CA GLY A 467 -23.55 -9.51 -17.04
C GLY A 467 -22.80 -9.25 -15.72
N LEU A 468 -22.19 -10.28 -15.10
CA LEU A 468 -21.43 -10.08 -13.87
C LEU A 468 -20.01 -9.55 -14.12
N PRO A 469 -19.54 -8.58 -13.33
CA PRO A 469 -18.16 -8.10 -13.38
C PRO A 469 -17.19 -9.08 -12.69
N ARG A 470 -15.95 -9.12 -13.14
CA ARG A 470 -14.87 -9.83 -12.44
C ARG A 470 -14.59 -9.19 -11.09
N GLY A 471 -14.20 -9.99 -10.09
CA GLY A 471 -13.81 -9.50 -8.76
C GLY A 471 -15.00 -9.03 -7.92
N THR A 472 -16.14 -9.67 -8.07
CA THR A 472 -17.28 -9.58 -7.15
C THR A 472 -16.85 -10.03 -5.76
N ASN A 473 -17.03 -9.19 -4.74
CA ASN A 473 -16.54 -9.42 -3.38
C ASN A 473 -17.63 -9.73 -2.34
N GLY A 474 -18.85 -9.92 -2.79
CA GLY A 474 -19.97 -10.33 -1.93
C GLY A 474 -21.15 -10.84 -2.72
N ALA A 475 -21.90 -11.77 -2.16
CA ALA A 475 -23.16 -12.24 -2.73
C ALA A 475 -24.07 -12.78 -1.62
N LEU A 476 -25.37 -12.62 -1.83
CA LEU A 476 -26.41 -13.23 -0.99
C LEU A 476 -27.70 -13.47 -1.80
N THR A 477 -28.42 -14.49 -1.39
CA THR A 477 -29.78 -14.75 -1.93
C THR A 477 -30.81 -14.20 -0.94
N ARG A 478 -31.76 -13.43 -1.44
CA ARG A 478 -32.88 -12.91 -0.65
C ARG A 478 -34.04 -13.92 -0.61
N PRO A 479 -35.00 -13.74 0.33
CA PRO A 479 -36.18 -14.61 0.43
C PRO A 479 -37.03 -14.71 -0.86
N ASP A 480 -36.95 -13.69 -1.71
CA ASP A 480 -37.59 -13.67 -3.03
C ASP A 480 -36.89 -14.55 -4.11
N GLY A 481 -35.87 -15.32 -3.70
CA GLY A 481 -35.05 -16.17 -4.57
C GLY A 481 -34.04 -15.41 -5.44
N ARG A 482 -34.03 -14.08 -5.39
CA ARG A 482 -33.13 -13.27 -6.19
C ARG A 482 -31.73 -13.22 -5.57
N LEU A 483 -30.72 -13.38 -6.41
CA LEU A 483 -29.32 -13.30 -6.03
C LEU A 483 -28.79 -11.88 -6.26
N TYR A 484 -28.24 -11.29 -5.21
CA TYR A 484 -27.56 -10.00 -5.25
C TYR A 484 -26.07 -10.21 -5.12
N LEU A 485 -25.30 -9.60 -6.01
CA LEU A 485 -23.84 -9.64 -6.04
C LEU A 485 -23.31 -8.23 -5.92
N PHE A 486 -22.16 -8.08 -5.26
CA PHE A 486 -21.62 -6.78 -4.87
C PHE A 486 -20.17 -6.64 -5.30
N LYS A 487 -19.81 -5.43 -5.74
CA LYS A 487 -18.42 -5.03 -5.98
C LYS A 487 -18.28 -3.54 -5.73
N ASN A 488 -17.43 -3.17 -4.77
CA ASN A 488 -17.28 -1.78 -4.33
C ASN A 488 -18.66 -1.18 -3.94
N GLN A 489 -19.05 -0.06 -4.56
CA GLN A 489 -20.31 0.65 -4.30
C GLN A 489 -21.47 0.17 -5.17
N ARG A 490 -21.26 -0.81 -6.04
CA ARG A 490 -22.31 -1.27 -6.98
C ARG A 490 -22.82 -2.65 -6.60
N PHE A 491 -24.08 -2.92 -7.00
CA PHE A 491 -24.69 -4.25 -6.95
C PHE A 491 -25.21 -4.66 -8.32
N TRP A 492 -25.34 -5.97 -8.50
CA TRP A 492 -25.96 -6.63 -9.63
C TRP A 492 -26.98 -7.62 -9.10
N ARG A 493 -28.24 -7.50 -9.55
CA ARG A 493 -29.29 -8.46 -9.25
C ARG A 493 -29.34 -9.48 -10.35
N PHE A 494 -29.00 -10.70 -10.04
CA PHE A 494 -28.99 -11.82 -10.97
C PHE A 494 -30.30 -12.60 -10.85
N ASP A 495 -30.92 -12.93 -12.01
CA ASP A 495 -32.09 -13.76 -12.10
C ASP A 495 -31.65 -15.19 -12.46
N PRO A 496 -31.82 -16.17 -11.56
CA PRO A 496 -31.37 -17.54 -11.80
C PRO A 496 -32.16 -18.26 -12.90
N VAL A 497 -33.40 -17.84 -13.19
CA VAL A 497 -34.23 -18.42 -14.26
C VAL A 497 -33.78 -17.89 -15.62
N LYS A 498 -33.54 -16.59 -15.71
CA LYS A 498 -33.08 -15.94 -16.95
C LYS A 498 -31.57 -16.04 -17.16
N VAL A 499 -30.83 -16.53 -16.17
CA VAL A 499 -29.38 -16.69 -16.15
C VAL A 499 -28.64 -15.39 -16.56
N ARG A 500 -29.15 -14.25 -16.12
CA ARG A 500 -28.55 -12.93 -16.44
C ARG A 500 -28.82 -11.89 -15.37
N VAL A 501 -28.01 -10.86 -15.39
CA VAL A 501 -28.26 -9.65 -14.61
C VAL A 501 -29.50 -8.94 -15.11
N THR A 502 -30.41 -8.57 -14.21
CA THR A 502 -31.69 -7.91 -14.52
C THR A 502 -31.75 -6.48 -13.96
N ARG A 503 -30.91 -6.15 -13.01
CA ARG A 503 -30.80 -4.80 -12.42
C ARG A 503 -29.40 -4.58 -11.88
N GLU A 504 -28.91 -3.37 -11.96
CA GLU A 504 -27.69 -2.90 -11.29
C GLU A 504 -27.90 -1.50 -10.73
N GLY A 505 -27.05 -1.09 -9.80
CA GLY A 505 -27.12 0.22 -9.16
C GLY A 505 -26.11 0.40 -8.05
N GLN A 506 -26.32 1.43 -7.22
CA GLN A 506 -25.53 1.71 -6.01
C GLN A 506 -26.24 1.09 -4.81
N TRP A 507 -25.65 0.06 -4.19
CA TRP A 507 -26.37 -0.72 -3.19
C TRP A 507 -26.73 0.08 -1.93
N ALA A 508 -25.87 1.03 -1.49
CA ALA A 508 -26.16 1.86 -0.32
C ALA A 508 -27.33 2.84 -0.55
N LYS A 509 -27.60 3.24 -1.80
CA LYS A 509 -28.69 4.15 -2.17
C LYS A 509 -29.97 3.40 -2.57
N ASP A 510 -29.80 2.33 -3.35
CA ASP A 510 -30.89 1.71 -4.08
C ASP A 510 -31.49 0.49 -3.36
N LEU A 511 -30.82 -0.02 -2.33
CA LEU A 511 -31.23 -1.20 -1.56
C LEU A 511 -31.49 -0.83 -0.09
N SER A 512 -32.72 -0.48 0.25
CA SER A 512 -33.11 -0.05 1.61
C SER A 512 -32.79 -1.06 2.70
N TRP A 513 -32.86 -2.34 2.37
CA TRP A 513 -32.57 -3.45 3.28
C TRP A 513 -31.07 -3.63 3.62
N THR A 514 -30.19 -2.80 3.08
CA THR A 514 -28.76 -2.79 3.45
C THR A 514 -28.47 -1.97 4.69
N GLY A 515 -29.44 -1.25 5.25
CA GLY A 515 -29.26 -0.43 6.43
C GLY A 515 -28.56 0.90 6.19
N CYS A 516 -28.44 1.32 4.92
CA CYS A 516 -27.72 2.54 4.54
C CYS A 516 -28.62 3.70 4.11
N SER A 517 -29.91 3.47 3.95
CA SER A 517 -30.88 4.44 3.39
C SER A 517 -31.62 5.28 4.46
N ASN A 518 -31.42 5.02 5.74
CA ASN A 518 -32.05 5.79 6.82
C ASN A 518 -31.25 7.06 7.17
N ILE A 519 -31.08 7.95 6.22
CA ILE A 519 -30.80 9.36 6.52
C ILE A 519 -32.18 10.02 6.70
N PRO A 520 -32.52 10.59 7.87
CA PRO A 520 -33.63 11.52 7.93
C PRO A 520 -33.31 12.63 6.92
N ARG A 521 -34.13 12.79 5.89
CA ARG A 521 -34.06 14.01 5.07
C ARG A 521 -34.29 15.14 6.06
N SER A 522 -33.25 15.92 6.36
CA SER A 522 -33.43 17.21 7.01
C SER A 522 -34.44 17.96 6.14
N ASN A 523 -35.61 18.19 6.67
CA ASN A 523 -36.56 19.10 6.07
C ASN A 523 -35.81 20.40 5.81
N SER A 524 -35.52 20.68 4.54
CA SER A 524 -35.27 22.03 4.10
C SER A 524 -36.56 22.80 4.36
N ILE A 525 -36.61 23.43 5.51
CA ILE A 525 -37.58 24.51 5.77
C ILE A 525 -37.10 25.68 4.94
N LEU A 526 -37.98 26.11 4.08
CA LEU A 526 -37.96 27.29 3.22
C LEU A 526 -37.33 28.52 3.87
#